data_ba415304f4761e7824fab6ffc43483aa
#
_entry.id   ba415304f4761e7824fab6ffc43483aa
#
_cell.length_a   1.000
_cell.length_b   1.000
_cell.length_c   1.000
_cell.angle_alpha   90.00
_cell.angle_beta   90.00
_cell.angle_gamma   90.00
#
_symmetry.space_group_name_H-M   'P 1'
#
loop_
_entity.id
_entity.type
_entity.pdbx_description
1 polymer ?
#
loop_
_entity_poly.entity_id
_entity_poly.type
_entity_poly.pdbx_seq_one_letter_code
_entity_poly.pdbx_strand_id
1 'polypeptide(L)'
;MGKIQYHLFNPRELTADTVQLSNDVYQLWKNVYTEVLGKVGEPLNADDFHRCDVIVALTDDNKVFGFHLYSSFDLRSDALRDHHYMKAFDEAIIQKFQSRGINTMMSMEYLTVAPEYRSRSSDVNWSELIIALGSKVMEAGPWDCLVGTARRDLNVRRKAAHSGANYFGSVIKMNYECEILMTKRGEVEQFADPKKADLLEKMWAEKKNHTMILDDSRVIPFRKAA
;
A
#
# COMPACT_ATOMS: atom_id res chain seq x y z
N MET A 1 2.63 9.30 -22.74
CA MET A 1 1.97 9.25 -21.43
C MET A 1 1.02 10.41 -21.36
N GLY A 2 -0.23 10.15 -20.99
CA GLY A 2 -1.23 11.19 -20.77
C GLY A 2 -1.04 11.89 -19.41
N LYS A 3 -2.13 12.41 -18.85
CA LYS A 3 -2.10 13.06 -17.53
C LYS A 3 -2.16 12.02 -16.43
N ILE A 4 -1.03 11.81 -15.73
CA ILE A 4 -0.99 10.93 -14.55
C ILE A 4 -1.63 11.63 -13.37
N GLN A 5 -2.55 10.91 -12.68
CA GLN A 5 -3.20 11.39 -11.46
C GLN A 5 -3.13 10.33 -10.36
N TYR A 6 -3.01 10.80 -9.11
CA TYR A 6 -3.03 9.98 -7.91
C TYR A 6 -4.30 10.26 -7.12
N HIS A 7 -5.08 9.21 -6.87
CA HIS A 7 -6.38 9.27 -6.22
C HIS A 7 -6.35 8.49 -4.91
N LEU A 8 -7.07 9.00 -3.90
CA LEU A 8 -7.33 8.33 -2.64
C LEU A 8 -8.83 8.38 -2.36
N PHE A 9 -9.45 7.26 -2.05
CA PHE A 9 -10.88 7.17 -1.74
C PHE A 9 -11.18 6.02 -0.78
N ASN A 10 -12.33 6.12 -0.09
CA ASN A 10 -12.87 5.05 0.75
C ASN A 10 -13.85 4.22 -0.10
N PRO A 11 -13.64 2.90 -0.27
CA PRO A 11 -14.54 2.07 -1.07
C PRO A 11 -15.92 1.87 -0.46
N ARG A 12 -16.10 2.24 0.82
CA ARG A 12 -17.37 2.18 1.54
C ARG A 12 -18.17 3.49 1.51
N GLU A 13 -17.55 4.57 0.99
CA GLU A 13 -18.12 5.93 0.95
C GLU A 13 -17.97 6.49 -0.47
N LEU A 14 -18.55 5.79 -1.45
CA LEU A 14 -18.42 6.16 -2.85
C LEU A 14 -19.31 7.36 -3.18
N THR A 15 -18.77 8.28 -3.96
CA THR A 15 -19.46 9.45 -4.53
C THR A 15 -19.63 9.28 -6.03
N ALA A 16 -20.36 10.20 -6.68
CA ALA A 16 -20.47 10.21 -8.14
C ALA A 16 -19.11 10.26 -8.84
N ASP A 17 -18.11 10.92 -8.22
CA ASP A 17 -16.76 11.08 -8.79
C ASP A 17 -15.88 9.84 -8.59
N THR A 18 -16.20 8.99 -7.59
CA THR A 18 -15.34 7.85 -7.23
C THR A 18 -15.91 6.48 -7.57
N VAL A 19 -17.22 6.38 -7.87
CA VAL A 19 -17.85 5.09 -8.16
C VAL A 19 -17.25 4.40 -9.38
N GLN A 20 -17.04 5.14 -10.48
CA GLN A 20 -16.43 4.57 -11.69
C GLN A 20 -14.97 4.19 -11.44
N LEU A 21 -14.20 5.05 -10.76
CA LEU A 21 -12.82 4.78 -10.38
C LEU A 21 -12.71 3.51 -9.51
N SER A 22 -13.61 3.36 -8.53
CA SER A 22 -13.68 2.15 -7.69
C SER A 22 -13.96 0.90 -8.51
N ASN A 23 -14.90 0.96 -9.46
CA ASN A 23 -15.20 -0.15 -10.35
C ASN A 23 -14.00 -0.53 -11.22
N ASP A 24 -13.28 0.45 -11.77
CA ASP A 24 -12.10 0.20 -12.62
C ASP A 24 -10.96 -0.43 -11.81
N VAL A 25 -10.72 0.05 -10.58
CA VAL A 25 -9.75 -0.58 -9.65
C VAL A 25 -10.18 -2.01 -9.31
N TYR A 26 -11.45 -2.23 -9.01
CA TYR A 26 -11.99 -3.56 -8.71
C TYR A 26 -11.79 -4.54 -9.87
N GLN A 27 -12.08 -4.12 -11.10
CA GLN A 27 -11.87 -4.97 -12.28
C GLN A 27 -10.40 -5.32 -12.49
N LEU A 28 -9.50 -4.35 -12.35
CA LEU A 28 -8.06 -4.60 -12.45
C LEU A 28 -7.58 -5.55 -11.34
N TRP A 29 -8.02 -5.33 -10.09
CA TRP A 29 -7.74 -6.18 -8.94
C TRP A 29 -8.24 -7.61 -9.19
N LYS A 30 -9.52 -7.76 -9.58
CA LYS A 30 -10.13 -9.06 -9.84
C LYS A 30 -9.38 -9.83 -10.91
N ASN A 31 -9.06 -9.19 -12.03
CA ASN A 31 -8.36 -9.83 -13.15
C ASN A 31 -6.96 -10.33 -12.72
N VAL A 32 -6.18 -9.47 -12.06
CA VAL A 32 -4.82 -9.81 -11.65
C VAL A 32 -4.80 -10.91 -10.58
N TYR A 33 -5.62 -10.76 -9.53
CA TYR A 33 -5.54 -11.67 -8.38
C TYR A 33 -6.32 -12.97 -8.55
N THR A 34 -7.31 -13.05 -9.44
CA THR A 34 -7.88 -14.34 -9.86
C THR A 34 -6.78 -15.21 -10.50
N GLU A 35 -5.93 -14.64 -11.34
CA GLU A 35 -4.81 -15.38 -11.93
C GLU A 35 -3.74 -15.74 -10.89
N VAL A 36 -3.33 -14.78 -10.06
CA VAL A 36 -2.25 -14.97 -9.07
C VAL A 36 -2.63 -16.01 -8.04
N LEU A 37 -3.83 -15.92 -7.45
CA LEU A 37 -4.31 -16.85 -6.42
C LEU A 37 -4.70 -18.21 -7.01
N GLY A 38 -5.24 -18.24 -8.22
CA GLY A 38 -5.55 -19.48 -8.93
C GLY A 38 -4.33 -20.38 -9.14
N LYS A 39 -3.12 -19.80 -9.29
CA LYS A 39 -1.86 -20.59 -9.40
C LYS A 39 -1.51 -21.40 -8.17
N VAL A 40 -2.07 -21.04 -7.01
CA VAL A 40 -1.83 -21.72 -5.72
C VAL A 40 -3.11 -22.33 -5.15
N GLY A 41 -4.19 -22.39 -5.94
CA GLY A 41 -5.46 -23.00 -5.54
C GLY A 41 -6.27 -22.19 -4.54
N GLU A 42 -5.96 -20.90 -4.36
CA GLU A 42 -6.68 -20.01 -3.45
C GLU A 42 -7.79 -19.25 -4.19
N PRO A 43 -9.02 -19.19 -3.65
CA PRO A 43 -10.08 -18.38 -4.22
C PRO A 43 -9.87 -16.90 -3.92
N LEU A 44 -10.21 -16.04 -4.89
CA LEU A 44 -10.28 -14.62 -4.64
C LEU A 44 -11.57 -14.27 -3.88
N ASN A 45 -11.45 -13.60 -2.73
CA ASN A 45 -12.59 -13.16 -1.94
C ASN A 45 -12.83 -11.65 -2.16
N ALA A 46 -14.03 -11.28 -2.65
CA ALA A 46 -14.40 -9.88 -2.87
C ALA A 46 -14.43 -9.05 -1.56
N ASP A 47 -14.64 -9.69 -0.41
CA ASP A 47 -14.61 -9.01 0.89
C ASP A 47 -13.24 -8.38 1.16
N ASP A 48 -12.16 -8.94 0.63
CA ASP A 48 -10.83 -8.36 0.76
C ASP A 48 -10.70 -6.99 0.08
N PHE A 49 -11.48 -6.73 -0.94
CA PHE A 49 -11.54 -5.42 -1.57
C PHE A 49 -12.41 -4.45 -0.76
N HIS A 50 -13.58 -4.91 -0.29
CA HIS A 50 -14.57 -4.05 0.39
C HIS A 50 -14.20 -3.70 1.83
N ARG A 51 -13.35 -4.50 2.50
CA ARG A 51 -12.96 -4.27 3.89
C ARG A 51 -11.94 -3.16 4.09
N CYS A 52 -11.24 -2.75 3.05
CA CYS A 52 -10.21 -1.72 3.18
C CYS A 52 -10.80 -0.33 3.51
N ASP A 53 -10.00 0.49 4.16
CA ASP A 53 -10.40 1.83 4.60
C ASP A 53 -10.04 2.89 3.56
N VAL A 54 -8.92 2.66 2.85
CA VAL A 54 -8.43 3.55 1.78
C VAL A 54 -7.96 2.73 0.60
N ILE A 55 -8.39 3.12 -0.58
CA ILE A 55 -7.82 2.68 -1.86
C ILE A 55 -7.04 3.84 -2.45
N VAL A 56 -5.82 3.56 -2.90
CA VAL A 56 -5.07 4.49 -3.75
C VAL A 56 -5.05 3.97 -5.17
N ALA A 57 -5.21 4.85 -6.13
CA ALA A 57 -5.17 4.52 -7.54
C ALA A 57 -4.34 5.52 -8.35
N LEU A 58 -3.60 4.99 -9.31
CA LEU A 58 -2.92 5.76 -10.35
C LEU A 58 -3.70 5.62 -11.66
N THR A 59 -3.98 6.76 -12.29
CA THR A 59 -4.61 6.80 -13.61
C THR A 59 -3.72 7.51 -14.63
N ASP A 60 -3.81 7.09 -15.90
CA ASP A 60 -3.27 7.76 -17.07
C ASP A 60 -4.44 8.10 -17.99
N ASP A 61 -4.77 9.40 -18.16
CA ASP A 61 -5.98 9.86 -18.85
C ASP A 61 -7.26 9.13 -18.39
N ASN A 62 -7.46 9.03 -17.09
CA ASN A 62 -8.56 8.35 -16.40
C ASN A 62 -8.54 6.80 -16.46
N LYS A 63 -7.60 6.16 -17.15
CA LYS A 63 -7.44 4.70 -17.14
C LYS A 63 -6.62 4.29 -15.91
N VAL A 64 -7.18 3.44 -15.05
CA VAL A 64 -6.46 2.88 -13.90
C VAL A 64 -5.34 1.96 -14.37
N PHE A 65 -4.11 2.19 -13.89
CA PHE A 65 -2.97 1.33 -14.20
C PHE A 65 -2.18 0.84 -12.98
N GLY A 66 -2.44 1.41 -11.80
CA GLY A 66 -1.79 0.99 -10.57
C GLY A 66 -2.65 1.29 -9.35
N PHE A 67 -2.54 0.45 -8.30
CA PHE A 67 -3.26 0.68 -7.06
C PHE A 67 -2.64 -0.07 -5.88
N HIS A 68 -3.04 0.33 -4.66
CA HIS A 68 -2.91 -0.39 -3.39
C HIS A 68 -4.21 -0.30 -2.60
N LEU A 69 -4.44 -1.32 -1.75
CA LEU A 69 -5.50 -1.34 -0.75
C LEU A 69 -4.88 -1.19 0.65
N TYR A 70 -5.51 -0.38 1.51
CA TYR A 70 -5.06 -0.16 2.88
C TYR A 70 -6.17 -0.44 3.87
N SER A 71 -5.85 -1.17 4.92
CA SER A 71 -6.75 -1.44 6.05
C SER A 71 -6.08 -1.04 7.36
N SER A 72 -6.86 -0.58 8.31
CA SER A 72 -6.42 -0.11 9.62
C SER A 72 -6.54 -1.22 10.65
N PHE A 73 -5.52 -1.38 11.49
CA PHE A 73 -5.54 -2.33 12.59
C PHE A 73 -5.03 -1.67 13.87
N ASP A 74 -5.78 -1.84 14.97
CA ASP A 74 -5.34 -1.52 16.32
C ASP A 74 -4.93 -2.83 17.01
N LEU A 75 -3.63 -2.98 17.27
CA LEU A 75 -3.06 -4.22 17.84
C LEU A 75 -3.46 -4.45 19.31
N ARG A 76 -4.13 -3.48 19.95
CA ARG A 76 -4.71 -3.62 21.29
C ARG A 76 -6.11 -4.23 21.25
N SER A 77 -6.74 -4.31 20.09
CA SER A 77 -8.08 -4.86 19.91
C SER A 77 -8.00 -6.35 19.57
N ASP A 78 -8.50 -7.21 20.44
CA ASP A 78 -8.55 -8.66 20.22
C ASP A 78 -9.35 -9.00 18.95
N ALA A 79 -10.49 -8.32 18.71
CA ALA A 79 -11.32 -8.54 17.53
C ALA A 79 -10.56 -8.23 16.22
N LEU A 80 -9.71 -7.18 16.20
CA LEU A 80 -8.90 -6.87 15.03
C LEU A 80 -7.73 -7.85 14.87
N ARG A 81 -7.22 -8.43 15.96
CA ARG A 81 -6.19 -9.48 15.92
C ARG A 81 -6.74 -10.78 15.33
N ASP A 82 -8.01 -11.08 15.52
CA ASP A 82 -8.70 -12.24 14.92
C ASP A 82 -9.07 -12.02 13.44
N HIS A 83 -8.85 -10.83 12.92
CA HIS A 83 -9.12 -10.52 11.52
C HIS A 83 -8.27 -11.40 10.59
N HIS A 84 -8.85 -11.88 9.50
CA HIS A 84 -8.22 -12.80 8.55
C HIS A 84 -6.84 -12.31 8.04
N TYR A 85 -6.65 -11.02 7.80
CA TYR A 85 -5.34 -10.46 7.44
C TYR A 85 -4.29 -10.70 8.52
N MET A 86 -4.69 -10.57 9.80
CA MET A 86 -3.82 -10.67 10.97
C MET A 86 -3.48 -12.11 11.34
N LYS A 87 -4.25 -13.10 10.88
CA LYS A 87 -4.00 -14.54 11.18
C LYS A 87 -2.64 -15.05 10.71
N ALA A 88 -2.00 -14.35 9.76
CA ALA A 88 -0.64 -14.68 9.34
C ALA A 88 0.43 -14.21 10.35
N PHE A 89 0.09 -13.32 11.30
CA PHE A 89 1.01 -12.80 12.30
C PHE A 89 0.81 -13.57 13.61
N ASP A 90 1.84 -14.29 14.03
CA ASP A 90 1.83 -14.95 15.33
C ASP A 90 1.98 -13.95 16.48
N GLU A 91 1.79 -14.43 17.71
CA GLU A 91 1.88 -13.60 18.90
C GLU A 91 3.27 -12.95 19.06
N ALA A 92 4.33 -13.65 18.66
CA ALA A 92 5.70 -13.11 18.75
C ALA A 92 5.90 -11.90 17.82
N ILE A 93 5.31 -11.95 16.62
CA ILE A 93 5.30 -10.82 15.68
C ILE A 93 4.50 -9.65 16.26
N ILE A 94 3.33 -9.90 16.83
CA ILE A 94 2.50 -8.85 17.46
C ILE A 94 3.25 -8.18 18.63
N GLN A 95 3.81 -8.98 19.52
CA GLN A 95 4.61 -8.47 20.65
C GLN A 95 5.84 -7.66 20.17
N LYS A 96 6.45 -8.07 19.06
CA LYS A 96 7.57 -7.34 18.45
C LYS A 96 7.13 -5.96 17.94
N PHE A 97 5.92 -5.79 17.40
CA PHE A 97 5.36 -4.47 17.07
C PHE A 97 5.16 -3.64 18.34
N GLN A 98 4.46 -4.19 19.33
CA GLN A 98 4.13 -3.49 20.58
C GLN A 98 5.39 -3.07 21.35
N SER A 99 6.43 -3.91 21.42
CA SER A 99 7.72 -3.57 22.05
C SER A 99 8.45 -2.40 21.41
N ARG A 100 8.10 -2.05 20.15
CA ARG A 100 8.59 -0.87 19.44
C ARG A 100 7.65 0.35 19.56
N GLY A 101 6.64 0.26 20.43
CA GLY A 101 5.65 1.32 20.63
C GLY A 101 4.66 1.46 19.47
N ILE A 102 4.47 0.38 18.67
CA ILE A 102 3.51 0.35 17.57
C ILE A 102 2.23 -0.28 18.08
N ASN A 103 1.16 0.50 18.13
CA ASN A 103 -0.17 0.08 18.53
C ASN A 103 -1.15 0.08 17.36
N THR A 104 -0.95 0.96 16.39
CA THR A 104 -1.82 1.08 15.22
C THR A 104 -1.00 0.87 13.95
N MET A 105 -1.53 0.09 13.02
CA MET A 105 -0.87 -0.17 11.75
C MET A 105 -1.81 0.02 10.57
N MET A 106 -1.26 0.48 9.47
CA MET A 106 -1.89 0.45 8.15
C MET A 106 -1.30 -0.71 7.37
N SER A 107 -2.14 -1.66 6.92
CA SER A 107 -1.68 -2.69 5.99
C SER A 107 -1.53 -2.11 4.59
N MET A 108 -0.58 -2.63 3.81
CA MET A 108 -0.42 -2.37 2.39
C MET A 108 -0.63 -3.67 1.64
N GLU A 109 -1.76 -3.78 0.93
CA GLU A 109 -2.21 -5.02 0.34
C GLU A 109 -2.42 -4.87 -1.17
N TYR A 110 -2.23 -5.96 -1.91
CA TYR A 110 -2.58 -6.04 -3.32
C TYR A 110 -1.90 -5.01 -4.23
N LEU A 111 -0.58 -4.75 -4.01
CA LEU A 111 0.21 -3.89 -4.90
C LEU A 111 0.07 -4.35 -6.35
N THR A 112 -0.49 -3.50 -7.18
CA THR A 112 -0.68 -3.78 -8.59
C THR A 112 -0.18 -2.63 -9.46
N VAL A 113 0.55 -2.99 -10.51
CA VAL A 113 0.87 -2.12 -11.66
C VAL A 113 0.55 -2.92 -12.91
N ALA A 114 -0.26 -2.37 -13.80
CA ALA A 114 -0.64 -3.01 -15.07
C ALA A 114 0.60 -3.33 -15.91
N PRO A 115 0.61 -4.46 -16.65
CA PRO A 115 1.79 -4.94 -17.36
C PRO A 115 2.45 -3.91 -18.27
N GLU A 116 1.66 -3.10 -18.96
CA GLU A 116 2.12 -2.04 -19.87
C GLU A 116 2.85 -0.88 -19.19
N TYR A 117 2.71 -0.73 -17.85
CA TYR A 117 3.37 0.30 -17.04
C TYR A 117 4.52 -0.26 -16.20
N ARG A 118 4.86 -1.54 -16.34
CA ARG A 118 5.99 -2.14 -15.61
C ARG A 118 7.32 -1.73 -16.23
N SER A 119 8.37 -1.70 -15.41
CA SER A 119 9.68 -1.04 -15.61
C SER A 119 10.47 -1.30 -16.91
N ARG A 120 10.00 -2.12 -17.83
CA ARG A 120 10.67 -2.31 -19.13
C ARG A 120 10.20 -1.34 -20.21
N SER A 121 9.10 -0.63 -19.95
CA SER A 121 8.46 0.30 -20.91
C SER A 121 8.39 1.75 -20.39
N SER A 122 8.87 2.02 -19.17
CA SER A 122 8.75 3.34 -18.51
C SER A 122 10.05 3.70 -17.81
N ASP A 123 10.48 4.97 -17.89
CA ASP A 123 11.58 5.54 -17.12
C ASP A 123 11.27 5.63 -15.62
N VAL A 124 9.99 5.43 -15.24
CA VAL A 124 9.49 5.47 -13.87
C VAL A 124 9.20 4.07 -13.36
N ASN A 125 9.79 3.70 -12.22
CA ASN A 125 9.40 2.49 -11.50
C ASN A 125 8.14 2.74 -10.66
N TRP A 126 6.96 2.58 -11.28
CA TRP A 126 5.67 2.85 -10.65
C TRP A 126 5.43 2.08 -9.36
N SER A 127 5.94 0.83 -9.25
CA SER A 127 5.79 0.06 -8.02
C SER A 127 6.58 0.65 -6.84
N GLU A 128 7.78 1.19 -7.08
CA GLU A 128 8.53 1.93 -6.04
C GLU A 128 7.79 3.20 -5.64
N LEU A 129 7.27 3.94 -6.63
CA LEU A 129 6.58 5.20 -6.39
C LEU A 129 5.27 5.00 -5.60
N ILE A 130 4.47 3.98 -5.95
CA ILE A 130 3.23 3.65 -5.21
C ILE A 130 3.54 3.26 -3.76
N ILE A 131 4.61 2.50 -3.51
CA ILE A 131 5.03 2.15 -2.14
C ILE A 131 5.40 3.42 -1.35
N ALA A 132 6.19 4.31 -1.93
CA ALA A 132 6.57 5.57 -1.29
C ALA A 132 5.37 6.51 -1.06
N LEU A 133 4.41 6.58 -2.00
CA LEU A 133 3.14 7.28 -1.80
C LEU A 133 2.34 6.66 -0.65
N GLY A 134 2.39 5.34 -0.47
CA GLY A 134 1.79 4.66 0.69
C GLY A 134 2.40 5.10 2.02
N SER A 135 3.72 5.34 2.05
CA SER A 135 4.36 5.90 3.24
C SER A 135 3.86 7.30 3.56
N LYS A 136 3.57 8.14 2.55
CA LYS A 136 2.92 9.44 2.76
C LYS A 136 1.48 9.30 3.25
N VAL A 137 0.73 8.32 2.77
CA VAL A 137 -0.61 8.01 3.29
C VAL A 137 -0.54 7.66 4.78
N MET A 138 0.39 6.80 5.18
CA MET A 138 0.61 6.43 6.58
C MET A 138 0.96 7.65 7.43
N GLU A 139 1.86 8.52 6.96
CA GLU A 139 2.24 9.74 7.68
C GLU A 139 1.06 10.72 7.86
N ALA A 140 0.18 10.85 6.85
CA ALA A 140 -1.00 11.70 6.91
C ALA A 140 -2.16 11.10 7.73
N GLY A 141 -2.15 9.81 7.98
CA GLY A 141 -3.21 9.10 8.70
C GLY A 141 -2.89 8.89 10.20
N PRO A 142 -3.74 8.17 10.92
CA PRO A 142 -3.61 7.96 12.37
C PRO A 142 -2.73 6.76 12.76
N TRP A 143 -1.90 6.23 11.87
CA TRP A 143 -1.16 4.98 12.09
C TRP A 143 0.28 5.20 12.56
N ASP A 144 0.79 4.29 13.38
CA ASP A 144 2.19 4.28 13.87
C ASP A 144 3.15 3.72 12.83
N CYS A 145 2.65 2.84 11.94
CA CYS A 145 3.47 2.24 10.88
C CYS A 145 2.64 1.80 9.67
N LEU A 146 3.35 1.61 8.56
CA LEU A 146 2.89 0.93 7.35
C LEU A 146 3.50 -0.46 7.31
N VAL A 147 2.67 -1.50 7.08
CA VAL A 147 3.10 -2.90 7.02
C VAL A 147 2.62 -3.55 5.74
N GLY A 148 3.53 -4.17 5.00
CA GLY A 148 3.22 -5.00 3.84
C GLY A 148 3.68 -6.44 4.04
N THR A 149 2.87 -7.42 3.62
CA THR A 149 3.30 -8.81 3.45
C THR A 149 3.60 -9.03 1.98
N ALA A 150 4.87 -9.04 1.63
CA ALA A 150 5.33 -9.05 0.25
C ALA A 150 5.87 -10.44 -0.12
N ARG A 151 5.43 -10.98 -1.24
CA ARG A 151 5.95 -12.24 -1.78
C ARG A 151 7.46 -12.15 -1.97
N ARG A 152 8.19 -13.11 -1.43
CA ARG A 152 9.65 -13.16 -1.46
C ARG A 152 10.21 -13.27 -2.87
N ASP A 153 9.55 -14.06 -3.74
CA ASP A 153 9.94 -14.30 -5.13
C ASP A 153 9.82 -13.05 -6.02
N LEU A 154 9.02 -12.04 -5.63
CA LEU A 154 8.85 -10.79 -6.36
C LEU A 154 9.87 -9.70 -5.98
N ASN A 155 10.74 -9.99 -4.98
CA ASN A 155 11.77 -9.06 -4.50
C ASN A 155 11.25 -7.64 -4.19
N VAL A 156 10.04 -7.56 -3.62
CA VAL A 156 9.40 -6.27 -3.28
C VAL A 156 10.20 -5.53 -2.20
N ARG A 157 10.88 -6.27 -1.32
CA ARG A 157 11.77 -5.72 -0.28
C ARG A 157 12.76 -4.70 -0.83
N ARG A 158 13.42 -4.98 -1.96
CA ARG A 158 14.37 -4.06 -2.59
C ARG A 158 13.70 -2.74 -2.99
N LYS A 159 12.47 -2.81 -3.51
CA LYS A 159 11.72 -1.62 -3.92
C LYS A 159 11.26 -0.80 -2.71
N ALA A 160 10.78 -1.48 -1.67
CA ALA A 160 10.30 -0.85 -0.45
C ALA A 160 11.42 -0.21 0.39
N ALA A 161 12.64 -0.76 0.31
CA ALA A 161 13.80 -0.20 1.01
C ALA A 161 14.10 1.25 0.59
N HIS A 162 13.78 1.65 -0.64
CA HIS A 162 13.98 3.04 -1.11
C HIS A 162 13.08 4.08 -0.42
N SER A 163 12.09 3.64 0.35
CA SER A 163 11.23 4.50 1.18
C SER A 163 11.33 4.20 2.68
N GLY A 164 12.43 3.58 3.11
CA GLY A 164 12.71 3.31 4.52
C GLY A 164 12.05 2.05 5.07
N ALA A 165 11.46 1.19 4.22
CA ALA A 165 10.88 -0.05 4.69
C ALA A 165 11.96 -1.07 5.09
N ASN A 166 11.83 -1.60 6.30
CA ASN A 166 12.73 -2.58 6.88
C ASN A 166 12.10 -3.98 6.91
N TYR A 167 12.95 -5.01 6.78
CA TYR A 167 12.54 -6.39 7.01
C TYR A 167 12.19 -6.58 8.49
N PHE A 168 10.99 -7.11 8.74
CA PHE A 168 10.48 -7.29 10.09
C PHE A 168 10.35 -8.77 10.49
N GLY A 169 10.10 -9.65 9.53
CA GLY A 169 9.92 -11.08 9.71
C GLY A 169 9.45 -11.76 8.42
N SER A 170 9.15 -13.05 8.51
CA SER A 170 8.58 -13.84 7.41
C SER A 170 7.34 -14.58 7.86
N VAL A 171 6.40 -14.78 6.94
CA VAL A 171 5.16 -15.54 7.15
C VAL A 171 4.80 -16.33 5.90
N ILE A 172 3.98 -17.37 6.07
CA ILE A 172 3.28 -18.00 4.94
C ILE A 172 1.91 -17.34 4.83
N LYS A 173 1.59 -16.80 3.67
CA LYS A 173 0.29 -16.19 3.40
C LYS A 173 -0.20 -16.57 2.01
N MET A 174 -1.44 -17.06 1.92
CA MET A 174 -2.02 -17.53 0.65
C MET A 174 -1.07 -18.50 -0.08
N ASN A 175 -0.52 -19.47 0.64
CA ASN A 175 0.43 -20.47 0.15
C ASN A 175 1.74 -19.90 -0.46
N TYR A 176 2.05 -18.62 -0.22
CA TYR A 176 3.34 -18.02 -0.60
C TYR A 176 4.21 -17.72 0.61
N GLU A 177 5.53 -17.88 0.44
CA GLU A 177 6.50 -17.28 1.36
C GLU A 177 6.48 -15.76 1.20
N CYS A 178 6.17 -15.07 2.29
CA CYS A 178 6.10 -13.62 2.33
C CYS A 178 7.07 -13.05 3.35
N GLU A 179 7.65 -11.91 3.02
CA GLU A 179 8.40 -11.06 3.95
C GLU A 179 7.48 -9.99 4.53
N ILE A 180 7.54 -9.78 5.83
CA ILE A 180 6.91 -8.65 6.48
C ILE A 180 7.86 -7.47 6.33
N LEU A 181 7.39 -6.43 5.66
CA LEU A 181 8.10 -5.17 5.45
C LEU A 181 7.38 -4.08 6.24
N MET A 182 8.12 -3.27 6.99
CA MET A 182 7.54 -2.25 7.87
C MET A 182 8.29 -0.93 7.74
N THR A 183 7.53 0.15 7.61
CA THR A 183 8.01 1.53 7.73
C THR A 183 7.33 2.16 8.95
N LYS A 184 8.11 2.65 9.91
CA LYS A 184 7.58 3.33 11.09
C LYS A 184 7.37 4.81 10.79
N ARG A 185 6.34 5.40 11.41
CA ARG A 185 6.09 6.85 11.34
C ARG A 185 7.36 7.63 11.75
N GLY A 186 7.71 8.65 10.96
CA GLY A 186 8.91 9.46 11.16
C GLY A 186 10.23 8.77 10.75
N GLU A 187 10.18 7.53 10.21
CA GLU A 187 11.36 6.82 9.71
C GLU A 187 11.33 6.65 8.18
N VAL A 188 10.41 7.35 7.50
CA VAL A 188 10.29 7.32 6.04
C VAL A 188 11.50 8.01 5.41
N GLU A 189 12.11 7.35 4.43
CA GLU A 189 13.27 7.88 3.69
C GLU A 189 12.83 8.50 2.36
N GLN A 190 13.51 9.56 1.98
CA GLN A 190 13.35 10.17 0.66
C GLN A 190 14.15 9.38 -0.38
N PHE A 191 13.65 9.31 -1.62
CA PHE A 191 14.46 8.75 -2.71
C PHE A 191 15.79 9.46 -2.84
N ALA A 192 16.87 8.68 -2.98
CA ALA A 192 18.20 9.21 -3.26
C ALA A 192 18.28 9.89 -4.64
N ASP A 193 17.44 9.45 -5.60
CA ASP A 193 17.31 10.09 -6.91
C ASP A 193 16.40 11.32 -6.81
N PRO A 194 16.92 12.55 -7.03
CA PRO A 194 16.14 13.79 -6.93
C PRO A 194 14.93 13.81 -7.86
N LYS A 195 15.04 13.26 -9.07
CA LYS A 195 13.92 13.24 -10.04
C LYS A 195 12.76 12.38 -9.53
N LYS A 196 13.06 11.26 -8.88
CA LYS A 196 12.03 10.43 -8.25
C LYS A 196 11.41 11.11 -7.04
N ALA A 197 12.25 11.78 -6.23
CA ALA A 197 11.79 12.54 -5.08
C ALA A 197 10.85 13.69 -5.51
N ASP A 198 11.23 14.47 -6.51
CA ASP A 198 10.41 15.57 -7.04
C ASP A 198 9.08 15.05 -7.63
N LEU A 199 9.12 13.93 -8.35
CA LEU A 199 7.91 13.29 -8.88
C LEU A 199 6.97 12.84 -7.75
N LEU A 200 7.50 12.22 -6.70
CA LEU A 200 6.74 11.80 -5.53
C LEU A 200 6.04 12.99 -4.86
N GLU A 201 6.79 14.06 -4.60
CA GLU A 201 6.27 15.28 -3.97
C GLU A 201 5.20 15.95 -4.83
N LYS A 202 5.43 16.06 -6.14
CA LYS A 202 4.45 16.57 -7.08
C LYS A 202 3.17 15.76 -7.08
N MET A 203 3.26 14.43 -7.17
CA MET A 203 2.08 13.56 -7.17
C MET A 203 1.32 13.64 -5.84
N TRP A 204 2.03 13.75 -4.72
CA TRP A 204 1.39 13.95 -3.42
C TRP A 204 0.67 15.30 -3.32
N ALA A 205 1.30 16.36 -3.77
CA ALA A 205 0.69 17.70 -3.77
C ALA A 205 -0.54 17.82 -4.67
N GLU A 206 -0.51 17.16 -5.84
CA GLU A 206 -1.58 17.17 -6.85
C GLU A 206 -2.64 16.07 -6.65
N LYS A 207 -2.54 15.28 -5.57
CA LYS A 207 -3.46 14.17 -5.31
C LYS A 207 -4.92 14.58 -5.27
N LYS A 208 -5.78 13.70 -5.73
CA LYS A 208 -7.23 13.79 -5.58
C LYS A 208 -7.66 13.02 -4.33
N ASN A 209 -7.80 13.75 -3.22
CA ASN A 209 -8.20 13.15 -1.94
C ASN A 209 -9.73 13.21 -1.79
N HIS A 210 -10.36 12.02 -1.81
CA HIS A 210 -11.79 11.81 -1.60
C HIS A 210 -12.07 11.06 -0.27
N THR A 211 -11.15 11.17 0.71
CA THR A 211 -11.30 10.53 2.02
C THR A 211 -11.09 11.55 3.15
N MET A 212 -11.78 11.34 4.27
CA MET A 212 -11.67 12.17 5.47
C MET A 212 -10.63 11.64 6.48
N ILE A 213 -10.04 10.47 6.22
CA ILE A 213 -9.12 9.83 7.18
C ILE A 213 -7.72 10.47 7.22
N LEU A 214 -7.38 11.25 6.18
CA LEU A 214 -6.06 11.84 6.03
C LEU A 214 -6.05 13.31 6.45
N ASP A 215 -5.01 13.68 7.18
CA ASP A 215 -4.69 15.04 7.58
C ASP A 215 -3.26 15.39 7.14
N ASP A 216 -3.14 16.14 6.07
CA ASP A 216 -1.86 16.52 5.47
C ASP A 216 -0.96 17.33 6.43
N SER A 217 -1.53 17.99 7.44
CA SER A 217 -0.74 18.71 8.45
C SER A 217 0.13 17.79 9.32
N ARG A 218 -0.17 16.49 9.32
CA ARG A 218 0.59 15.46 10.06
C ARG A 218 1.78 14.91 9.28
N VAL A 219 1.90 15.21 7.98
CA VAL A 219 3.00 14.67 7.17
C VAL A 219 4.33 15.22 7.65
N ILE A 220 5.18 14.34 8.13
CA ILE A 220 6.55 14.68 8.53
C ILE A 220 7.42 14.67 7.26
N PRO A 221 8.27 15.68 7.06
CA PRO A 221 9.20 15.67 5.94
C PRO A 221 10.06 14.40 5.94
N PHE A 222 10.19 13.76 4.79
CA PHE A 222 11.00 12.55 4.69
C PHE A 222 12.45 12.83 5.07
N ARG A 223 13.06 11.88 5.76
CA ARG A 223 14.50 11.96 6.08
C ARG A 223 15.29 11.80 4.78
N LYS A 224 16.36 12.59 4.65
CA LYS A 224 17.33 12.35 3.57
C LYS A 224 17.95 10.97 3.78
N ALA A 225 18.01 10.18 2.72
CA ALA A 225 18.78 8.94 2.74
C ALA A 225 20.25 9.27 3.08
N ALA A 226 20.82 8.50 4.01
CA ALA A 226 22.21 8.67 4.43
C ALA A 226 23.20 8.19 3.37
#